data_add2daeab78260302077304d8c773291
#
_entry.id   add2daeab78260302077304d8c773291
#
_cell.length_a   1.000
_cell.length_b   1.000
_cell.length_c   1.000
_cell.angle_alpha   90.00
_cell.angle_beta   90.00
_cell.angle_gamma   90.00
#
_symmetry.space_group_name_H-M   'P 1'
#
loop_
_entity.id
_entity.type
_entity.pdbx_description
1 polymer ?
#
loop_
_entity_poly.entity_id
_entity_poly.type
_entity_poly.pdbx_seq_one_letter_code
_entity_poly.pdbx_strand_id
1 'polypeptide(L)'
;MAEKKTKSTAEKAASKKTATKKTESKKAETAKSKKENAPKKSTEKKEAVIPARLWEYYNSTIVSHLMKTFEYKNVMQVPKLDKIVVNMGVGAAVADAKLLDEAIKEIEAITGQKAEVRKARKSISNFKLREGMKIGAKVTLRRVKMYEFLDRVINIALPRVRDFRGLSDKSFDGRGNYTIGVKEQIIFPEIDIDKISRIMGMDITFVTTAKTDNESFELLKAFGVPFAKKELKSA
;
A
#
# COMPACT_ATOMS: atom_id res chain seq x y z
N MET A 1 31.60 -68.81 -8.99
CA MET A 1 30.79 -67.56 -8.78
C MET A 1 31.50 -66.50 -7.89
N ALA A 2 32.81 -66.61 -7.64
CA ALA A 2 33.53 -65.67 -6.76
C ALA A 2 34.32 -64.56 -7.45
N GLU A 3 34.61 -64.73 -8.75
CA GLU A 3 35.47 -63.75 -9.50
C GLU A 3 34.75 -62.53 -10.09
N LYS A 4 33.42 -62.50 -10.12
CA LYS A 4 32.63 -61.39 -10.65
C LYS A 4 32.37 -60.23 -9.64
N LYS A 5 32.63 -60.49 -8.33
CA LYS A 5 32.38 -59.50 -7.27
C LYS A 5 33.55 -58.56 -6.97
N THR A 6 34.77 -58.89 -7.38
CA THR A 6 35.97 -58.11 -7.09
C THR A 6 36.28 -57.05 -8.11
N LYS A 7 35.78 -57.14 -9.35
CA LYS A 7 36.00 -56.10 -10.40
C LYS A 7 35.07 -54.91 -10.27
N SER A 8 33.89 -55.05 -9.63
CA SER A 8 32.95 -53.92 -9.50
C SER A 8 33.33 -52.90 -8.38
N THR A 9 34.14 -53.37 -7.40
CA THR A 9 34.61 -52.49 -6.31
C THR A 9 35.81 -51.64 -6.64
N ALA A 10 36.65 -52.07 -7.58
CA ALA A 10 37.84 -51.33 -8.02
C ALA A 10 37.45 -50.14 -8.97
N GLU A 11 36.47 -50.37 -9.84
CA GLU A 11 35.96 -49.28 -10.74
C GLU A 11 35.22 -48.16 -10.00
N LYS A 12 34.51 -48.51 -8.90
CA LYS A 12 33.84 -47.48 -8.07
C LYS A 12 34.79 -46.63 -7.24
N ALA A 13 35.99 -47.13 -6.91
CA ALA A 13 37.01 -46.38 -6.19
C ALA A 13 37.79 -45.41 -7.10
N ALA A 14 37.99 -45.78 -8.36
CA ALA A 14 38.68 -44.92 -9.34
C ALA A 14 37.82 -43.72 -9.78
N SER A 15 36.50 -43.92 -9.93
CA SER A 15 35.58 -42.85 -10.31
C SER A 15 35.37 -41.81 -9.20
N LYS A 16 35.55 -42.18 -7.93
CA LYS A 16 35.41 -41.29 -6.77
C LYS A 16 36.60 -40.36 -6.56
N LYS A 17 37.81 -40.77 -7.00
CA LYS A 17 39.02 -39.94 -6.90
C LYS A 17 39.15 -38.89 -8.03
N THR A 18 38.57 -39.13 -9.18
CA THR A 18 38.53 -38.16 -10.28
C THR A 18 37.44 -37.11 -10.10
N ALA A 19 36.34 -37.43 -9.38
CA ALA A 19 35.27 -36.45 -9.11
C ALA A 19 35.65 -35.42 -8.04
N THR A 20 36.48 -35.81 -7.03
CA THR A 20 36.96 -34.89 -5.98
C THR A 20 37.98 -33.88 -6.49
N LYS A 21 38.83 -34.26 -7.45
CA LYS A 21 39.83 -33.35 -8.02
C LYS A 21 39.25 -32.31 -8.99
N LYS A 22 38.08 -32.61 -9.60
CA LYS A 22 37.35 -31.67 -10.47
C LYS A 22 36.48 -30.65 -9.71
N THR A 23 36.10 -30.97 -8.46
CA THR A 23 35.34 -30.06 -7.61
C THR A 23 36.20 -29.04 -6.89
N GLU A 24 37.47 -29.37 -6.59
CA GLU A 24 38.40 -28.41 -5.96
C GLU A 24 38.93 -27.37 -6.97
N SER A 25 39.17 -27.73 -8.23
CA SER A 25 39.59 -26.76 -9.26
C SER A 25 38.49 -25.78 -9.64
N LYS A 26 37.20 -26.20 -9.64
CA LYS A 26 36.04 -25.29 -9.88
C LYS A 26 35.74 -24.37 -8.69
N LYS A 27 36.12 -24.72 -7.47
CA LYS A 27 35.91 -23.87 -6.28
C LYS A 27 36.96 -22.76 -6.15
N ALA A 28 38.14 -22.93 -6.78
CA ALA A 28 39.20 -21.91 -6.81
C ALA A 28 38.95 -20.83 -7.89
N GLU A 29 38.35 -21.19 -9.01
CA GLU A 29 38.00 -20.22 -10.08
C GLU A 29 36.75 -19.36 -9.74
N THR A 30 35.74 -19.95 -9.05
CA THR A 30 34.57 -19.20 -8.62
C THR A 30 34.84 -18.25 -7.44
N ALA A 31 35.95 -18.42 -6.70
CA ALA A 31 36.33 -17.49 -5.63
C ALA A 31 37.09 -16.25 -6.14
N LYS A 32 37.71 -16.31 -7.32
CA LYS A 32 38.38 -15.14 -7.93
C LYS A 32 37.44 -14.24 -8.73
N SER A 33 36.35 -14.77 -9.31
CA SER A 33 35.38 -13.96 -10.07
C SER A 33 34.35 -13.24 -9.18
N LYS A 34 34.25 -13.54 -7.88
CA LYS A 34 33.33 -12.88 -6.94
C LYS A 34 33.90 -11.63 -6.24
N LYS A 35 35.16 -11.27 -6.49
CA LYS A 35 35.75 -10.06 -5.87
C LYS A 35 35.70 -8.80 -6.72
N GLU A 36 35.29 -8.88 -7.99
CA GLU A 36 35.25 -7.71 -8.88
C GLU A 36 33.86 -7.09 -9.12
N ASN A 37 32.76 -7.70 -8.65
CA ASN A 37 31.41 -7.15 -8.76
C ASN A 37 30.81 -6.84 -7.38
N ALA A 38 31.50 -6.06 -6.55
CA ALA A 38 30.82 -5.31 -5.52
C ALA A 38 30.07 -4.15 -6.20
N PRO A 39 28.74 -4.03 -6.06
CA PRO A 39 28.06 -2.88 -6.62
C PRO A 39 28.63 -1.64 -5.93
N LYS A 40 29.29 -0.76 -6.71
CA LYS A 40 29.60 0.61 -6.29
C LYS A 40 28.26 1.17 -5.80
N LYS A 41 28.11 1.36 -4.48
CA LYS A 41 27.06 2.18 -3.93
C LYS A 41 27.22 3.54 -4.60
N SER A 42 26.39 3.79 -5.60
CA SER A 42 26.14 5.13 -6.07
C SER A 42 25.70 5.90 -4.82
N THR A 43 26.51 6.83 -4.39
CA THR A 43 26.10 7.89 -3.46
C THR A 43 25.11 8.74 -4.24
N GLU A 44 23.87 8.23 -4.39
CA GLU A 44 22.75 9.04 -4.74
C GLU A 44 22.73 10.15 -3.68
N LYS A 45 22.99 11.37 -4.13
CA LYS A 45 22.73 12.58 -3.34
C LYS A 45 21.30 12.41 -2.84
N LYS A 46 21.13 12.22 -1.54
CA LYS A 46 19.80 12.27 -0.92
C LYS A 46 19.27 13.65 -1.25
N GLU A 47 18.42 13.72 -2.25
CA GLU A 47 17.63 14.90 -2.51
C GLU A 47 17.00 15.28 -1.18
N ALA A 48 17.13 16.56 -0.81
CA ALA A 48 16.55 17.05 0.44
C ALA A 48 15.04 16.75 0.37
N VAL A 49 14.60 15.81 1.17
CA VAL A 49 13.19 15.44 1.24
C VAL A 49 12.45 16.65 1.78
N ILE A 50 11.77 17.36 0.90
CA ILE A 50 10.93 18.50 1.27
C ILE A 50 9.84 17.93 2.19
N PRO A 51 9.73 18.42 3.43
CA PRO A 51 8.71 17.91 4.35
C PRO A 51 7.32 18.26 3.79
N ALA A 52 6.39 17.31 3.88
CA ALA A 52 5.01 17.55 3.45
C ALA A 52 4.35 18.65 4.29
N ARG A 53 3.70 19.61 3.64
CA ARG A 53 3.01 20.74 4.28
C ARG A 53 2.12 20.33 5.46
N LEU A 54 1.31 19.29 5.29
CA LEU A 54 0.41 18.80 6.34
C LEU A 54 1.15 18.15 7.51
N TRP A 55 2.37 17.63 7.31
CA TRP A 55 3.18 17.11 8.41
C TRP A 55 3.73 18.23 9.29
N GLU A 56 4.17 19.33 8.70
CA GLU A 56 4.58 20.53 9.44
C GLU A 56 3.40 21.14 10.20
N TYR A 57 2.25 21.24 9.54
CA TYR A 57 1.01 21.72 10.14
C TYR A 57 0.55 20.85 11.31
N TYR A 58 0.69 19.53 11.19
CA TYR A 58 0.41 18.61 12.30
C TYR A 58 1.27 18.93 13.52
N ASN A 59 2.58 19.04 13.35
CA ASN A 59 3.51 19.27 14.47
C ASN A 59 3.35 20.66 15.10
N SER A 60 3.11 21.68 14.31
CA SER A 60 3.02 23.07 14.80
C SER A 60 1.68 23.39 15.45
N THR A 61 0.59 22.94 14.85
CA THR A 61 -0.77 23.43 15.21
C THR A 61 -1.64 22.32 15.78
N ILE A 62 -1.76 21.16 15.07
CA ILE A 62 -2.73 20.13 15.44
C ILE A 62 -2.38 19.48 16.79
N VAL A 63 -1.12 19.19 17.04
CA VAL A 63 -0.67 18.59 18.31
C VAL A 63 -1.09 19.49 19.50
N SER A 64 -0.82 20.79 19.41
CA SER A 64 -1.17 21.76 20.47
C SER A 64 -2.68 21.88 20.66
N HIS A 65 -3.46 21.82 19.57
CA HIS A 65 -4.92 21.86 19.61
C HIS A 65 -5.49 20.61 20.30
N LEU A 66 -5.07 19.41 19.89
CA LEU A 66 -5.55 18.14 20.46
C LEU A 66 -5.14 17.96 21.92
N MET A 67 -3.95 18.43 22.33
CA MET A 67 -3.53 18.40 23.73
C MET A 67 -4.47 19.22 24.60
N LYS A 68 -4.94 20.38 24.13
CA LYS A 68 -5.88 21.21 24.87
C LYS A 68 -7.29 20.62 24.90
N THR A 69 -7.75 20.02 23.78
CA THR A 69 -9.11 19.50 23.63
C THR A 69 -9.33 18.23 24.47
N PHE A 70 -8.34 17.34 24.51
CA PHE A 70 -8.44 16.05 25.21
C PHE A 70 -7.61 15.97 26.50
N GLU A 71 -7.00 17.08 26.94
CA GLU A 71 -6.22 17.19 28.18
C GLU A 71 -5.13 16.12 28.32
N TYR A 72 -4.43 15.79 27.20
CA TYR A 72 -3.36 14.80 27.24
C TYR A 72 -2.19 15.27 28.10
N LYS A 73 -1.71 14.36 28.96
CA LYS A 73 -0.54 14.62 29.84
C LYS A 73 0.80 14.57 29.10
N ASN A 74 0.85 13.85 27.96
CA ASN A 74 2.08 13.64 27.21
C ASN A 74 1.82 13.80 25.71
N VAL A 75 2.72 14.46 25.00
CA VAL A 75 2.67 14.63 23.54
C VAL A 75 2.59 13.28 22.79
N MET A 76 3.19 12.23 23.35
CA MET A 76 3.16 10.89 22.73
C MET A 76 1.78 10.20 22.77
N GLN A 77 0.83 10.74 23.53
CA GLN A 77 -0.56 10.24 23.59
C GLN A 77 -1.41 10.81 22.46
N VAL A 78 -0.96 11.92 21.86
CA VAL A 78 -1.71 12.60 20.80
C VAL A 78 -1.86 11.67 19.59
N PRO A 79 -3.09 11.48 19.08
CA PRO A 79 -3.34 10.64 17.93
C PRO A 79 -2.66 11.21 16.67
N LYS A 80 -2.12 10.32 15.86
CA LYS A 80 -1.48 10.63 14.58
C LYS A 80 -1.96 9.70 13.48
N LEU A 81 -1.80 10.10 12.23
CA LEU A 81 -1.99 9.21 11.09
C LEU A 81 -0.83 8.19 11.03
N ASP A 82 -1.17 6.90 10.95
CA ASP A 82 -0.21 5.80 10.75
C ASP A 82 0.00 5.51 9.27
N LYS A 83 -1.09 5.34 8.54
CA LYS A 83 -1.09 5.01 7.11
C LYS A 83 -2.41 5.39 6.46
N ILE A 84 -2.36 5.56 5.13
CA ILE A 84 -3.55 5.63 4.29
C ILE A 84 -3.53 4.40 3.37
N VAL A 85 -4.66 3.72 3.30
CA VAL A 85 -4.84 2.55 2.44
C VAL A 85 -5.83 2.89 1.35
N VAL A 86 -5.40 2.78 0.10
CA VAL A 86 -6.26 2.90 -1.07
C VAL A 86 -6.53 1.50 -1.61
N ASN A 87 -7.78 1.13 -1.75
CA ASN A 87 -8.21 -0.17 -2.25
C ASN A 87 -9.20 0.01 -3.40
N MET A 88 -8.99 -0.71 -4.48
CA MET A 88 -9.92 -0.78 -5.60
C MET A 88 -10.34 -2.22 -5.82
N GLY A 89 -11.63 -2.50 -5.62
CA GLY A 89 -12.22 -3.81 -5.87
C GLY A 89 -12.76 -3.90 -7.28
N VAL A 90 -12.18 -4.77 -8.11
CA VAL A 90 -12.58 -4.97 -9.50
C VAL A 90 -13.25 -6.33 -9.64
N GLY A 91 -14.54 -6.41 -9.30
CA GLY A 91 -15.31 -7.65 -9.43
C GLY A 91 -15.42 -8.12 -10.88
N ALA A 92 -15.46 -7.20 -11.84
CA ALA A 92 -15.48 -7.50 -13.28
C ALA A 92 -14.19 -8.17 -13.78
N ALA A 93 -13.08 -8.10 -13.03
CA ALA A 93 -11.82 -8.78 -13.38
C ALA A 93 -11.93 -10.32 -13.43
N VAL A 94 -13.00 -10.89 -12.87
CA VAL A 94 -13.31 -12.32 -12.98
C VAL A 94 -13.64 -12.69 -14.44
N ALA A 95 -14.28 -11.79 -15.19
CA ALA A 95 -14.63 -11.98 -16.60
C ALA A 95 -13.53 -11.43 -17.52
N ASP A 96 -12.95 -10.29 -17.22
CA ASP A 96 -11.91 -9.63 -18.02
C ASP A 96 -10.74 -9.15 -17.13
N ALA A 97 -9.62 -9.85 -17.25
CA ALA A 97 -8.40 -9.54 -16.50
C ALA A 97 -7.77 -8.19 -16.90
N LYS A 98 -8.04 -7.67 -18.10
CA LYS A 98 -7.49 -6.38 -18.55
C LYS A 98 -7.97 -5.22 -17.72
N LEU A 99 -9.23 -5.27 -17.25
CA LEU A 99 -9.78 -4.24 -16.36
C LEU A 99 -9.00 -4.09 -15.05
N LEU A 100 -8.43 -5.19 -14.57
CA LEU A 100 -7.58 -5.14 -13.38
C LEU A 100 -6.22 -4.47 -13.67
N ASP A 101 -5.63 -4.76 -14.82
CA ASP A 101 -4.35 -4.16 -15.20
C ASP A 101 -4.50 -2.64 -15.43
N GLU A 102 -5.65 -2.19 -15.93
CA GLU A 102 -6.01 -0.77 -16.01
C GLU A 102 -6.16 -0.15 -14.62
N ALA A 103 -6.94 -0.78 -13.73
CA ALA A 103 -7.11 -0.34 -12.35
C ALA A 103 -5.77 -0.22 -11.59
N ILE A 104 -4.83 -1.13 -11.82
CA ILE A 104 -3.49 -1.06 -11.24
C ILE A 104 -2.76 0.19 -11.73
N LYS A 105 -2.77 0.47 -13.03
CA LYS A 105 -2.13 1.67 -13.60
C LYS A 105 -2.75 2.96 -13.07
N GLU A 106 -4.07 3.00 -12.94
CA GLU A 106 -4.79 4.15 -12.39
C GLU A 106 -4.40 4.42 -10.93
N ILE A 107 -4.41 3.38 -10.08
CA ILE A 107 -3.97 3.53 -8.67
C ILE A 107 -2.49 3.95 -8.60
N GLU A 108 -1.64 3.41 -9.47
CA GLU A 108 -0.22 3.79 -9.52
C GLU A 108 -0.05 5.24 -9.95
N ALA A 109 -0.84 5.73 -10.89
CA ALA A 109 -0.85 7.14 -11.30
C ALA A 109 -1.29 8.06 -10.15
N ILE A 110 -2.38 7.72 -9.44
CA ILE A 110 -2.91 8.48 -8.31
C ILE A 110 -1.93 8.52 -7.14
N THR A 111 -1.35 7.37 -6.78
CA THR A 111 -0.58 7.23 -5.52
C THR A 111 0.92 7.42 -5.70
N GLY A 112 1.42 7.34 -6.93
CA GLY A 112 2.86 7.37 -7.23
C GLY A 112 3.62 6.17 -6.63
N GLN A 113 2.92 5.06 -6.33
CA GLN A 113 3.49 3.85 -5.75
C GLN A 113 2.90 2.60 -6.41
N LYS A 114 3.74 1.60 -6.66
CA LYS A 114 3.31 0.32 -7.25
C LYS A 114 2.24 -0.36 -6.41
N ALA A 115 1.15 -0.77 -7.07
CA ALA A 115 0.02 -1.39 -6.42
C ALA A 115 0.25 -2.89 -6.15
N GLU A 116 -0.21 -3.36 -5.01
CA GLU A 116 -0.26 -4.77 -4.63
C GLU A 116 -1.54 -5.40 -5.19
N VAL A 117 -1.41 -6.45 -6.01
CA VAL A 117 -2.55 -7.20 -6.55
C VAL A 117 -3.16 -8.07 -5.45
N ARG A 118 -4.45 -7.92 -5.20
CA ARG A 118 -5.19 -8.71 -4.22
C ARG A 118 -5.85 -9.91 -4.89
N LYS A 119 -5.64 -11.09 -4.29
CA LYS A 119 -6.17 -12.37 -4.77
C LYS A 119 -7.30 -12.85 -3.86
N ALA A 120 -8.24 -13.60 -4.42
CA ALA A 120 -9.30 -14.26 -3.67
C ALA A 120 -8.71 -15.29 -2.72
N ARG A 121 -9.18 -15.31 -1.46
CA ARG A 121 -8.74 -16.24 -0.42
C ARG A 121 -9.54 -17.55 -0.40
N LYS A 122 -10.79 -17.51 -0.87
CA LYS A 122 -11.71 -18.64 -0.90
C LYS A 122 -12.45 -18.68 -2.22
N SER A 123 -12.80 -19.86 -2.69
CA SER A 123 -13.68 -20.06 -3.84
C SER A 123 -15.13 -19.83 -3.45
N ILE A 124 -15.86 -19.01 -4.21
CA ILE A 124 -17.29 -18.70 -3.99
C ILE A 124 -18.02 -18.88 -5.33
N SER A 125 -18.86 -19.90 -5.43
CA SER A 125 -19.55 -20.27 -6.69
C SER A 125 -20.53 -19.18 -7.16
N ASN A 126 -21.27 -18.54 -6.26
CA ASN A 126 -22.21 -17.47 -6.59
C ASN A 126 -21.55 -16.30 -7.34
N PHE A 127 -20.31 -15.98 -7.05
CA PHE A 127 -19.54 -14.95 -7.73
C PHE A 127 -18.64 -15.48 -8.83
N LYS A 128 -18.74 -16.77 -9.18
CA LYS A 128 -17.85 -17.44 -10.15
C LYS A 128 -16.37 -17.27 -9.82
N LEU A 129 -16.05 -17.17 -8.51
CA LEU A 129 -14.74 -16.85 -7.99
C LEU A 129 -14.02 -18.12 -7.55
N ARG A 130 -12.78 -18.29 -8.00
CA ARG A 130 -11.87 -19.36 -7.53
C ARG A 130 -10.76 -18.78 -6.67
N GLU A 131 -10.25 -19.57 -5.76
CA GLU A 131 -9.09 -19.22 -4.95
C GLU A 131 -7.90 -18.87 -5.82
N GLY A 132 -7.15 -17.82 -5.45
CA GLY A 132 -6.00 -17.33 -6.20
C GLY A 132 -6.32 -16.39 -7.36
N MET A 133 -7.59 -16.24 -7.76
CA MET A 133 -7.97 -15.27 -8.81
C MET A 133 -7.68 -13.83 -8.35
N LYS A 134 -7.15 -13.02 -9.24
CA LYS A 134 -6.87 -11.60 -9.01
C LYS A 134 -8.17 -10.81 -9.09
N ILE A 135 -8.54 -10.07 -8.02
CA ILE A 135 -9.84 -9.39 -7.92
C ILE A 135 -9.77 -7.92 -7.52
N GLY A 136 -8.59 -7.40 -7.26
CA GLY A 136 -8.44 -6.00 -6.87
C GLY A 136 -6.99 -5.59 -6.73
N ALA A 137 -6.80 -4.31 -6.47
CA ALA A 137 -5.51 -3.69 -6.22
C ALA A 137 -5.56 -2.86 -4.94
N LYS A 138 -4.44 -2.81 -4.22
CA LYS A 138 -4.29 -2.08 -2.96
C LYS A 138 -2.95 -1.38 -2.89
N VAL A 139 -2.95 -0.16 -2.38
CA VAL A 139 -1.73 0.59 -2.04
C VAL A 139 -1.79 1.03 -0.59
N THR A 140 -0.65 1.02 0.09
CA THR A 140 -0.50 1.52 1.45
C THR A 140 0.52 2.63 1.46
N LEU A 141 0.08 3.85 1.76
CA LEU A 141 0.90 5.05 1.83
C LEU A 141 1.29 5.34 3.28
N ARG A 142 2.54 5.75 3.49
CA ARG A 142 3.08 6.10 4.81
C ARG A 142 3.97 7.34 4.71
N ARG A 143 4.22 8.00 5.86
CA ARG A 143 5.13 9.14 6.00
C ARG A 143 4.80 10.26 5.02
N VAL A 144 5.78 10.81 4.29
CA VAL A 144 5.64 11.96 3.39
C VAL A 144 4.55 11.72 2.34
N LYS A 145 4.60 10.59 1.62
CA LYS A 145 3.60 10.24 0.58
C LYS A 145 2.17 10.19 1.13
N MET A 146 2.00 9.78 2.38
CA MET A 146 0.69 9.75 3.05
C MET A 146 0.13 11.17 3.22
N TYR A 147 0.92 12.11 3.71
CA TYR A 147 0.49 13.49 3.93
C TYR A 147 0.26 14.24 2.62
N GLU A 148 1.09 14.02 1.60
CA GLU A 148 0.87 14.58 0.25
C GLU A 148 -0.41 14.05 -0.38
N PHE A 149 -0.67 12.76 -0.25
CA PHE A 149 -1.91 12.16 -0.75
C PHE A 149 -3.12 12.71 0.01
N LEU A 150 -3.04 12.85 1.33
CA LEU A 150 -4.10 13.45 2.14
C LEU A 150 -4.41 14.88 1.68
N ASP A 151 -3.38 15.69 1.44
CA ASP A 151 -3.54 17.08 0.95
C ASP A 151 -4.28 17.13 -0.40
N ARG A 152 -3.91 16.25 -1.34
CA ARG A 152 -4.60 16.13 -2.63
C ARG A 152 -6.05 15.67 -2.50
N VAL A 153 -6.30 14.69 -1.63
CA VAL A 153 -7.68 14.20 -1.38
C VAL A 153 -8.55 15.33 -0.85
N ILE A 154 -8.10 16.08 0.16
CA ILE A 154 -8.90 17.13 0.80
C ILE A 154 -9.12 18.31 -0.14
N ASN A 155 -8.07 18.81 -0.77
CA ASN A 155 -8.13 20.09 -1.50
C ASN A 155 -8.48 19.95 -2.98
N ILE A 156 -8.25 18.79 -3.59
CA ILE A 156 -8.44 18.60 -5.03
C ILE A 156 -9.53 17.56 -5.32
N ALA A 157 -9.44 16.35 -4.73
CA ALA A 157 -10.32 15.26 -5.09
C ALA A 157 -11.74 15.43 -4.52
N LEU A 158 -11.87 15.72 -3.21
CA LEU A 158 -13.19 15.85 -2.58
C LEU A 158 -14.05 16.96 -3.17
N PRO A 159 -13.55 18.18 -3.50
CA PRO A 159 -14.37 19.20 -4.15
C PRO A 159 -14.85 18.82 -5.55
N ARG A 160 -14.22 17.87 -6.22
CA ARG A 160 -14.63 17.37 -7.54
C ARG A 160 -15.68 16.27 -7.50
N VAL A 161 -16.00 15.74 -6.30
CA VAL A 161 -17.05 14.74 -6.16
C VAL A 161 -18.40 15.37 -6.51
N ARG A 162 -19.18 14.69 -7.35
CA ARG A 162 -20.53 15.11 -7.69
C ARG A 162 -21.39 15.19 -6.44
N ASP A 163 -22.20 16.27 -6.32
CA ASP A 163 -23.13 16.48 -5.20
C ASP A 163 -22.50 16.29 -3.83
N PHE A 164 -21.26 16.75 -3.67
CA PHE A 164 -20.54 16.63 -2.40
C PHE A 164 -21.23 17.47 -1.31
N ARG A 165 -21.74 16.80 -0.29
CA ARG A 165 -22.42 17.42 0.88
C ARG A 165 -21.60 17.30 2.18
N GLY A 166 -20.36 16.85 2.08
CA GLY A 166 -19.52 16.51 3.22
C GLY A 166 -19.46 15.00 3.48
N LEU A 167 -18.48 14.59 4.25
CA LEU A 167 -18.22 13.20 4.60
C LEU A 167 -19.08 12.78 5.80
N SER A 168 -19.57 11.55 5.79
CA SER A 168 -20.41 11.01 6.87
C SER A 168 -19.59 10.78 8.14
N ASP A 169 -20.10 11.17 9.28
CA ASP A 169 -19.55 10.89 10.61
C ASP A 169 -19.73 9.42 11.06
N LYS A 170 -20.52 8.63 10.30
CA LYS A 170 -20.80 7.22 10.63
C LYS A 170 -19.81 6.22 10.03
N SER A 171 -18.83 6.67 9.26
CA SER A 171 -17.87 5.80 8.56
C SER A 171 -16.61 5.49 9.37
N PHE A 172 -16.68 5.68 10.69
CA PHE A 172 -15.68 5.21 11.65
C PHE A 172 -15.91 3.75 12.02
N ASP A 173 -14.83 3.03 12.36
CA ASP A 173 -14.86 1.59 12.68
C ASP A 173 -14.98 1.26 14.18
N GLY A 174 -15.15 2.25 15.06
CA GLY A 174 -15.15 2.10 16.51
C GLY A 174 -13.76 2.06 17.14
N ARG A 175 -12.70 2.11 16.33
CA ARG A 175 -11.29 2.08 16.75
C ARG A 175 -10.48 3.27 16.24
N GLY A 176 -11.16 4.32 15.82
CA GLY A 176 -10.53 5.53 15.33
C GLY A 176 -10.01 5.45 13.89
N ASN A 177 -10.35 4.45 13.09
CA ASN A 177 -10.06 4.46 11.67
C ASN A 177 -11.29 4.97 10.89
N TYR A 178 -11.03 5.65 9.79
CA TYR A 178 -12.07 6.25 8.97
C TYR A 178 -11.94 5.81 7.51
N THR A 179 -13.07 5.43 6.88
CA THR A 179 -13.06 4.98 5.48
C THR A 179 -14.00 5.83 4.64
N ILE A 180 -13.50 6.30 3.50
CA ILE A 180 -14.26 7.03 2.47
C ILE A 180 -14.43 6.13 1.27
N GLY A 181 -15.66 5.88 0.85
CA GLY A 181 -15.99 5.28 -0.45
C GLY A 181 -16.13 6.34 -1.52
N VAL A 182 -15.26 6.28 -2.53
CA VAL A 182 -15.31 7.12 -3.72
C VAL A 182 -15.95 6.32 -4.85
N LYS A 183 -17.00 6.84 -5.46
CA LYS A 183 -17.72 6.12 -6.53
C LYS A 183 -17.02 6.19 -7.88
N GLU A 184 -16.28 7.25 -8.14
CA GLU A 184 -15.69 7.56 -9.44
C GLU A 184 -14.21 7.93 -9.27
N GLN A 185 -13.30 7.21 -9.95
CA GLN A 185 -11.87 7.52 -9.92
C GLN A 185 -11.52 8.83 -10.63
N ILE A 186 -12.42 9.33 -11.47
CA ILE A 186 -12.23 10.53 -12.30
C ILE A 186 -12.03 11.82 -11.46
N ILE A 187 -12.37 11.80 -10.18
CA ILE A 187 -12.14 12.93 -9.28
C ILE A 187 -10.64 13.30 -9.14
N PHE A 188 -9.76 12.34 -9.43
CA PHE A 188 -8.31 12.57 -9.38
C PHE A 188 -7.83 13.13 -10.72
N PRO A 189 -7.12 14.29 -10.72
CA PRO A 189 -6.64 14.93 -11.94
C PRO A 189 -5.54 14.15 -12.67
N GLU A 190 -4.92 13.19 -12.00
CA GLU A 190 -3.87 12.33 -12.55
C GLU A 190 -4.41 11.30 -13.55
N ILE A 191 -5.74 11.16 -13.62
CA ILE A 191 -6.40 10.18 -14.50
C ILE A 191 -6.90 10.89 -15.75
N ASP A 192 -6.50 10.40 -16.91
CA ASP A 192 -7.00 10.82 -18.22
C ASP A 192 -8.35 10.17 -18.50
N ILE A 193 -9.41 10.97 -18.62
CA ILE A 193 -10.78 10.50 -18.86
C ILE A 193 -10.88 9.72 -20.18
N ASP A 194 -10.16 10.12 -21.20
CA ASP A 194 -10.19 9.49 -22.53
C ASP A 194 -9.58 8.08 -22.56
N LYS A 195 -8.78 7.72 -21.56
CA LYS A 195 -8.11 6.41 -21.45
C LYS A 195 -8.84 5.41 -20.57
N ILE A 196 -9.94 5.83 -19.94
CA ILE A 196 -10.69 5.00 -19.01
C ILE A 196 -11.66 4.12 -19.79
N SER A 197 -11.53 2.79 -19.69
CA SER A 197 -12.50 1.85 -20.25
C SER A 197 -13.78 1.77 -19.42
N ARG A 198 -13.68 1.97 -18.10
CA ARG A 198 -14.79 1.85 -17.16
C ARG A 198 -14.60 2.72 -15.92
N ILE A 199 -15.69 3.35 -15.47
CA ILE A 199 -15.72 4.04 -14.18
C ILE A 199 -15.70 2.99 -13.06
N MET A 200 -14.72 3.12 -12.14
CA MET A 200 -14.52 2.24 -11.00
C MET A 200 -14.46 3.06 -9.70
N GLY A 201 -15.06 2.50 -8.65
CA GLY A 201 -14.97 3.07 -7.32
C GLY A 201 -13.72 2.60 -6.57
N MET A 202 -13.36 3.37 -5.55
CA MET A 202 -12.27 3.02 -4.64
C MET A 202 -12.61 3.36 -3.20
N ASP A 203 -11.98 2.64 -2.27
CA ASP A 203 -12.07 2.90 -0.84
C ASP A 203 -10.75 3.49 -0.34
N ILE A 204 -10.83 4.61 0.36
CA ILE A 204 -9.70 5.28 0.98
C ILE A 204 -9.88 5.17 2.49
N THR A 205 -9.01 4.41 3.15
CA THR A 205 -9.05 4.20 4.60
C THR A 205 -7.91 4.95 5.27
N PHE A 206 -8.25 5.86 6.18
CA PHE A 206 -7.33 6.57 7.06
C PHE A 206 -7.17 5.76 8.34
N VAL A 207 -5.98 5.24 8.56
CA VAL A 207 -5.66 4.49 9.78
C VAL A 207 -4.92 5.43 10.71
N THR A 208 -5.49 5.63 11.92
CA THR A 208 -4.93 6.49 12.94
C THR A 208 -4.45 5.70 14.15
N THR A 209 -3.74 6.34 15.06
CA THR A 209 -3.36 5.76 16.35
C THR A 209 -4.33 6.15 17.45
N ALA A 210 -5.45 6.82 17.12
CA ALA A 210 -6.50 7.17 18.06
C ALA A 210 -7.10 5.92 18.70
N LYS A 211 -7.52 6.03 19.95
CA LYS A 211 -8.20 4.94 20.66
C LYS A 211 -9.72 5.00 20.49
N THR A 212 -10.25 6.18 20.26
CA THR A 212 -11.69 6.44 20.12
C THR A 212 -11.98 7.16 18.81
N ASP A 213 -13.20 7.00 18.30
CA ASP A 213 -13.65 7.67 17.08
C ASP A 213 -13.68 9.20 17.25
N ASN A 214 -13.99 9.71 18.46
CA ASN A 214 -14.00 11.13 18.73
C ASN A 214 -12.60 11.77 18.58
N GLU A 215 -11.56 11.09 19.08
CA GLU A 215 -10.17 11.56 18.89
C GLU A 215 -9.78 11.61 17.41
N SER A 216 -10.15 10.59 16.66
CA SER A 216 -9.88 10.54 15.22
C SER A 216 -10.70 11.56 14.44
N PHE A 217 -11.95 11.79 14.82
CA PHE A 217 -12.81 12.81 14.22
C PHE A 217 -12.20 14.21 14.36
N GLU A 218 -11.81 14.60 15.57
CA GLU A 218 -11.18 15.90 15.79
C GLU A 218 -9.80 16.00 15.09
N LEU A 219 -9.03 14.91 15.04
CA LEU A 219 -7.78 14.86 14.29
C LEU A 219 -8.01 15.12 12.80
N LEU A 220 -8.94 14.39 12.15
CA LEU A 220 -9.23 14.52 10.73
C LEU A 220 -9.86 15.90 10.40
N LYS A 221 -10.71 16.41 11.28
CA LYS A 221 -11.27 17.75 11.18
C LYS A 221 -10.20 18.84 11.25
N ALA A 222 -9.21 18.68 12.15
CA ALA A 222 -8.07 19.58 12.25
C ALA A 222 -7.18 19.56 10.98
N PHE A 223 -7.09 18.43 10.27
CA PHE A 223 -6.46 18.36 8.94
C PHE A 223 -7.27 19.05 7.83
N GLY A 224 -8.52 19.43 8.12
CA GLY A 224 -9.41 20.10 7.15
C GLY A 224 -10.31 19.14 6.38
N VAL A 225 -10.51 17.91 6.84
CA VAL A 225 -11.47 16.97 6.24
C VAL A 225 -12.89 17.52 6.39
N PRO A 226 -13.63 17.72 5.28
CA PRO A 226 -14.95 18.34 5.30
C PRO A 226 -16.03 17.33 5.71
N PHE A 227 -16.33 17.23 7.00
CA PHE A 227 -17.45 16.45 7.50
C PHE A 227 -18.79 17.16 7.26
N ALA A 228 -19.84 16.38 6.99
CA ALA A 228 -21.19 16.91 6.87
C ALA A 228 -21.63 17.52 8.21
N LYS A 229 -22.16 18.73 8.16
CA LYS A 229 -22.77 19.34 9.34
C LYS A 229 -23.98 18.48 9.74
N LYS A 230 -24.09 18.10 11.02
CA LYS A 230 -25.32 17.51 11.55
C LYS A 230 -26.42 18.54 11.36
N GLU A 231 -27.32 18.29 10.40
CA GLU A 231 -28.59 19.00 10.40
C GLU A 231 -29.30 18.61 11.70
N LEU A 232 -29.37 19.55 12.64
CA LEU A 232 -30.28 19.44 13.75
C LEU A 232 -31.68 19.35 13.11
N LYS A 233 -32.24 18.14 13.02
CA LYS A 233 -33.65 17.99 12.72
C LYS A 233 -34.35 18.76 13.81
N SER A 234 -34.83 19.96 13.45
CA SER A 234 -35.80 20.67 14.25
C SER A 234 -37.01 19.76 14.40
N ALA A 235 -37.25 19.33 15.63
CA ALA A 235 -38.41 18.55 16.02
C ALA A 235 -39.70 19.37 15.82
#